data_ab3c0326695bc61ce0fd7500b1c0a80a
#
_entry.id   ab3c0326695bc61ce0fd7500b1c0a80a
#
_cell.length_a   1.000
_cell.length_b   1.000
_cell.length_c   1.000
_cell.angle_alpha   90.00
_cell.angle_beta   90.00
_cell.angle_gamma   90.00
#
_symmetry.space_group_name_H-M   'P 1'
#
loop_
_entity.id
_entity.type
_entity.pdbx_description
1 polymer ?
#
loop_
_entity_poly.entity_id
_entity_poly.type
_entity_poly.pdbx_seq_one_letter_code
_entity_poly.pdbx_strand_id
1 'polypeptide(L)'
;MASTGIGAITWTDLTVDDAERISNFYSNVVGWQAEGVDMDGYRDFNMNRPDTSECAVGICHARGPNADLPAAWMVYITVEDLDESVAQCRSHGGEVVDGPKDMGTYGRYAVIRDPAGAVAALFEPAD
;
A
#
# COMPACT_ATOMS: atom_id res chain seq x y z
N MET A 1 -13.25 15.32 14.77
CA MET A 1 -13.91 14.78 13.61
C MET A 1 -14.06 13.29 13.73
N ALA A 2 -15.21 12.85 13.44
CA ALA A 2 -15.39 11.43 13.48
C ALA A 2 -14.33 10.76 12.64
N SER A 3 -13.89 9.65 13.09
CA SER A 3 -12.92 8.84 12.41
C SER A 3 -13.54 8.25 11.16
N THR A 4 -13.90 9.14 10.25
CA THR A 4 -14.50 8.72 9.00
C THR A 4 -13.50 7.88 8.25
N GLY A 5 -13.98 6.84 7.62
CA GLY A 5 -13.16 5.97 6.84
C GLY A 5 -12.62 4.77 7.58
N ILE A 6 -12.89 4.60 8.88
CA ILE A 6 -12.47 3.39 9.58
C ILE A 6 -13.09 2.18 8.89
N GLY A 7 -12.24 1.21 8.53
CA GLY A 7 -12.64 0.04 7.76
C GLY A 7 -12.67 0.27 6.25
N ALA A 8 -12.46 1.51 5.79
CA ALA A 8 -12.43 1.79 4.36
C ALA A 8 -11.11 1.34 3.74
N ILE A 9 -11.18 0.86 2.51
CA ILE A 9 -9.99 0.59 1.72
C ILE A 9 -9.75 1.82 0.85
N THR A 10 -8.73 2.61 1.20
CA THR A 10 -8.51 3.91 0.58
C THR A 10 -7.35 3.92 -0.41
N TRP A 11 -6.58 2.87 -0.45
CA TRP A 11 -5.43 2.78 -1.34
C TRP A 11 -5.13 1.32 -1.66
N THR A 12 -4.56 1.10 -2.81
CA THR A 12 -4.07 -0.22 -3.23
C THR A 12 -2.77 0.00 -3.97
N ASP A 13 -1.76 -0.81 -3.69
CA ASP A 13 -0.54 -0.77 -4.48
C ASP A 13 0.07 -2.15 -4.64
N LEU A 14 1.01 -2.22 -5.57
CA LEU A 14 1.76 -3.41 -5.91
C LEU A 14 3.24 -3.08 -5.77
N THR A 15 3.97 -3.88 -5.03
CA THR A 15 5.41 -3.69 -4.86
C THR A 15 6.12 -4.87 -5.52
N VAL A 16 7.00 -4.59 -6.47
CA VAL A 16 7.67 -5.60 -7.29
C VAL A 16 9.12 -5.21 -7.53
N ASP A 17 9.93 -6.15 -7.97
CA ASP A 17 11.35 -5.88 -8.23
C ASP A 17 11.56 -4.88 -9.36
N ASP A 18 10.79 -4.99 -10.43
CA ASP A 18 10.93 -4.13 -11.60
C ASP A 18 9.61 -3.43 -11.86
N ALA A 19 9.39 -2.33 -11.13
CA ALA A 19 8.15 -1.57 -11.23
C ALA A 19 7.98 -0.93 -12.61
N GLU A 20 9.07 -0.56 -13.26
CA GLU A 20 8.98 0.05 -14.59
C GLU A 20 8.40 -0.94 -15.60
N ARG A 21 8.91 -2.15 -15.62
CA ARG A 21 8.41 -3.19 -16.51
C ARG A 21 6.94 -3.52 -16.21
N ILE A 22 6.60 -3.61 -14.93
CA ILE A 22 5.24 -3.99 -14.53
C ILE A 22 4.27 -2.85 -14.77
N SER A 23 4.67 -1.59 -14.56
CA SER A 23 3.81 -0.46 -14.90
C SER A 23 3.48 -0.46 -16.40
N ASN A 24 4.46 -0.79 -17.24
CA ASN A 24 4.26 -0.89 -18.68
C ASN A 24 3.31 -2.04 -19.03
N PHE A 25 3.46 -3.17 -18.36
CA PHE A 25 2.55 -4.31 -18.53
C PHE A 25 1.09 -3.88 -18.28
N TYR A 26 0.83 -3.23 -17.15
CA TYR A 26 -0.53 -2.84 -16.80
C TYR A 26 -1.04 -1.69 -17.68
N SER A 27 -0.17 -0.80 -18.13
CA SER A 27 -0.58 0.22 -19.09
C SER A 27 -1.12 -0.42 -20.38
N ASN A 28 -0.49 -1.49 -20.84
CA ASN A 28 -0.93 -2.17 -22.04
C ASN A 28 -2.17 -3.05 -21.81
N VAL A 29 -2.25 -3.68 -20.66
CA VAL A 29 -3.33 -4.64 -20.37
C VAL A 29 -4.62 -3.93 -19.95
N VAL A 30 -4.50 -2.89 -19.14
CA VAL A 30 -5.65 -2.20 -18.55
C VAL A 30 -5.93 -0.87 -19.21
N GLY A 31 -4.92 -0.22 -19.74
CA GLY A 31 -5.05 1.11 -20.30
C GLY A 31 -4.74 2.21 -19.30
N TRP A 32 -4.23 1.88 -18.13
CA TRP A 32 -3.78 2.90 -17.19
C TRP A 32 -2.63 3.73 -17.78
N GLN A 33 -2.57 4.99 -17.40
CA GLN A 33 -1.48 5.88 -17.78
C GLN A 33 -0.51 5.99 -16.61
N ALA A 34 0.72 5.54 -16.81
CA ALA A 34 1.73 5.55 -15.77
C ALA A 34 2.33 6.93 -15.61
N GLU A 35 2.40 7.41 -14.38
CA GLU A 35 3.04 8.67 -14.04
C GLU A 35 4.18 8.38 -13.06
N GLY A 36 5.42 8.67 -13.48
CA GLY A 36 6.59 8.40 -12.66
C GLY A 36 6.67 9.33 -11.47
N VAL A 37 7.03 8.77 -10.32
CA VAL A 37 7.26 9.51 -9.08
C VAL A 37 8.72 9.31 -8.70
N ASP A 38 9.48 10.39 -8.61
CA ASP A 38 10.90 10.33 -8.29
C ASP A 38 11.10 9.88 -6.84
N MET A 39 11.85 8.79 -6.66
CA MET A 39 12.15 8.21 -5.36
C MET A 39 13.63 8.31 -5.01
N ASP A 40 14.32 9.30 -5.59
CA ASP A 40 15.74 9.54 -5.33
C ASP A 40 16.61 8.37 -5.83
N GLY A 41 16.76 8.31 -7.14
CA GLY A 41 17.59 7.30 -7.80
C GLY A 41 16.79 6.23 -8.55
N TYR A 42 15.48 6.19 -8.37
CA TYR A 42 14.58 5.33 -9.14
C TYR A 42 13.19 5.96 -9.12
N ARG A 43 12.26 5.40 -9.87
CA ARG A 43 10.89 5.91 -9.92
C ARG A 43 9.90 4.82 -9.54
N ASP A 44 8.94 5.19 -8.70
CA ASP A 44 7.69 4.45 -8.54
C ASP A 44 6.64 5.07 -9.46
N PHE A 45 5.48 4.48 -9.56
CA PHE A 45 4.48 4.91 -10.53
C PHE A 45 3.11 5.05 -9.91
N ASN A 46 2.46 6.17 -10.20
CA ASN A 46 1.02 6.29 -10.02
C ASN A 46 0.37 5.82 -11.33
N MET A 47 -0.59 4.93 -11.23
CA MET A 47 -1.32 4.44 -12.40
C MET A 47 -2.64 5.17 -12.46
N ASN A 48 -2.79 6.02 -13.46
CA ASN A 48 -3.92 6.94 -13.57
C ASN A 48 -4.95 6.40 -14.54
N ARG A 49 -6.22 6.62 -14.21
CA ARG A 49 -7.32 6.26 -15.10
C ARG A 49 -7.26 7.15 -16.34
N PRO A 50 -7.40 6.58 -17.56
CA PRO A 50 -7.35 7.40 -18.78
C PRO A 50 -8.57 8.30 -18.96
N ASP A 51 -9.71 7.93 -18.35
CA ASP A 51 -10.95 8.68 -18.51
C ASP A 51 -11.03 9.93 -17.61
N THR A 52 -10.47 9.85 -16.40
CA THR A 52 -10.58 10.95 -15.42
C THR A 52 -9.23 11.52 -15.01
N SER A 53 -8.15 10.85 -15.34
CA SER A 53 -6.78 11.16 -14.87
C SER A 53 -6.60 10.97 -13.38
N GLU A 54 -7.60 10.39 -12.69
CA GLU A 54 -7.46 10.08 -11.26
C GLU A 54 -6.52 8.89 -11.07
N CYS A 55 -5.70 8.97 -10.03
CA CYS A 55 -4.84 7.87 -9.67
C CYS A 55 -5.67 6.72 -9.11
N ALA A 56 -5.52 5.54 -9.68
CA ALA A 56 -6.24 4.36 -9.24
C ALA A 56 -5.43 3.58 -8.21
N VAL A 57 -4.15 3.33 -8.50
CA VAL A 57 -3.27 2.49 -7.68
C VAL A 57 -1.83 2.96 -7.83
N GLY A 58 -0.94 2.41 -7.01
CA GLY A 58 0.49 2.59 -7.14
C GLY A 58 1.18 1.30 -7.56
N ILE A 59 2.28 1.43 -8.29
CA ILE A 59 3.20 0.33 -8.57
C ILE A 59 4.59 0.78 -8.16
N CYS A 60 5.17 0.07 -7.20
CA CYS A 60 6.37 0.49 -6.50
C CYS A 60 7.48 -0.53 -6.64
N HIS A 61 8.73 -0.06 -6.56
CA HIS A 61 9.88 -0.95 -6.50
C HIS A 61 10.03 -1.54 -5.10
N ALA A 62 10.41 -2.81 -5.03
CA ALA A 62 10.72 -3.48 -3.76
C ALA A 62 12.12 -3.06 -3.31
N ARG A 63 12.24 -1.81 -2.87
CA ARG A 63 13.49 -1.20 -2.46
C ARG A 63 13.29 -0.40 -1.17
N GLY A 64 14.38 -0.21 -0.43
CA GLY A 64 14.33 0.57 0.81
C GLY A 64 13.32 -0.01 1.79
N PRO A 65 12.40 0.81 2.31
CA PRO A 65 11.40 0.33 3.27
C PRO A 65 10.47 -0.76 2.73
N ASN A 66 10.36 -0.88 1.40
CA ASN A 66 9.47 -1.83 0.74
C ASN A 66 10.18 -3.10 0.27
N ALA A 67 11.46 -3.28 0.62
CA ALA A 67 12.28 -4.35 0.04
C ALA A 67 11.72 -5.75 0.31
N ASP A 68 11.06 -5.95 1.44
CA ASP A 68 10.59 -7.26 1.88
C ASP A 68 9.10 -7.49 1.65
N LEU A 69 8.42 -6.57 0.96
CA LEU A 69 7.00 -6.72 0.70
C LEU A 69 6.75 -7.76 -0.41
N PRO A 70 5.71 -8.56 -0.30
CA PRO A 70 5.41 -9.55 -1.34
C PRO A 70 4.86 -8.88 -2.61
N ALA A 71 5.04 -9.54 -3.74
CA ALA A 71 4.50 -9.11 -5.03
C ALA A 71 3.01 -9.45 -5.07
N ALA A 72 2.19 -8.59 -4.48
CA ALA A 72 0.75 -8.79 -4.41
C ALA A 72 0.06 -7.44 -4.41
N TRP A 73 -1.14 -7.39 -4.97
CA TRP A 73 -1.98 -6.20 -4.88
C TRP A 73 -2.42 -6.07 -3.42
N MET A 74 -1.86 -5.10 -2.74
CA MET A 74 -2.07 -4.94 -1.31
C MET A 74 -3.04 -3.80 -1.07
N VAL A 75 -4.14 -4.10 -0.36
CA VAL A 75 -5.10 -3.08 0.03
C VAL A 75 -4.67 -2.46 1.35
N TYR A 76 -4.98 -1.17 1.51
CA TYR A 76 -4.73 -0.42 2.73
C TYR A 76 -6.07 -0.15 3.41
N ILE A 77 -6.22 -0.72 4.59
CA ILE A 77 -7.46 -0.62 5.37
C ILE A 77 -7.25 0.42 6.47
N THR A 78 -8.10 1.43 6.51
CA THR A 78 -8.00 2.49 7.52
C THR A 78 -8.44 1.96 8.87
N VAL A 79 -7.62 2.19 9.88
CA VAL A 79 -7.92 1.84 11.26
C VAL A 79 -7.81 3.06 12.16
N GLU A 80 -8.47 3.01 13.30
CA GLU A 80 -8.47 4.13 14.26
C GLU A 80 -7.17 4.19 15.05
N ASP A 81 -6.70 3.04 15.52
CA ASP A 81 -5.53 2.93 16.39
C ASP A 81 -4.68 1.77 15.89
N LEU A 82 -3.59 2.10 15.24
CA LEU A 82 -2.73 1.10 14.61
C LEU A 82 -2.11 0.15 15.62
N ASP A 83 -1.67 0.69 16.77
CA ASP A 83 -1.04 -0.16 17.79
C ASP A 83 -2.03 -1.18 18.35
N GLU A 84 -3.28 -0.75 18.55
CA GLU A 84 -4.34 -1.66 19.00
C GLU A 84 -4.64 -2.71 17.93
N SER A 85 -4.73 -2.28 16.67
CA SER A 85 -4.98 -3.20 15.56
C SER A 85 -3.88 -4.25 15.44
N VAL A 86 -2.63 -3.84 15.62
CA VAL A 86 -1.49 -4.75 15.58
C VAL A 86 -1.58 -5.77 16.73
N ALA A 87 -1.95 -5.32 17.94
CA ALA A 87 -2.12 -6.22 19.07
C ALA A 87 -3.23 -7.23 18.82
N GLN A 88 -4.34 -6.78 18.25
CA GLN A 88 -5.46 -7.67 17.91
C GLN A 88 -5.08 -8.66 16.81
N CYS A 89 -4.31 -8.22 15.84
CA CYS A 89 -3.81 -9.09 14.79
C CYS A 89 -3.04 -10.27 15.39
N ARG A 90 -2.12 -9.98 16.28
CA ARG A 90 -1.32 -11.02 16.92
C ARG A 90 -2.16 -11.95 17.79
N SER A 91 -3.11 -11.40 18.56
CA SER A 91 -3.95 -12.21 19.44
C SER A 91 -4.91 -13.13 18.67
N HIS A 92 -5.22 -12.81 17.44
CA HIS A 92 -6.18 -13.57 16.63
C HIS A 92 -5.52 -14.41 15.54
N GLY A 93 -4.22 -14.69 15.66
CA GLY A 93 -3.55 -15.64 14.78
C GLY A 93 -2.90 -15.04 13.54
N GLY A 94 -2.88 -13.73 13.41
CA GLY A 94 -2.14 -13.06 12.35
C GLY A 94 -0.71 -12.77 12.76
N GLU A 95 0.06 -12.24 11.81
CA GLU A 95 1.41 -11.79 12.12
C GLU A 95 1.69 -10.45 11.46
N VAL A 96 2.61 -9.70 12.04
CA VAL A 96 3.04 -8.42 11.48
C VAL A 96 4.25 -8.71 10.59
N VAL A 97 4.10 -8.40 9.31
CA VAL A 97 5.15 -8.62 8.31
C VAL A 97 6.12 -7.45 8.31
N ASP A 98 5.60 -6.25 8.50
CA ASP A 98 6.39 -5.02 8.41
C ASP A 98 5.73 -3.90 9.19
N GLY A 99 6.53 -3.10 9.87
CA GLY A 99 6.05 -1.94 10.63
C GLY A 99 5.62 -2.28 12.03
N PRO A 100 4.93 -1.38 12.73
CA PRO A 100 4.44 -0.07 12.26
C PRO A 100 5.54 0.88 11.79
N LYS A 101 5.24 1.63 10.75
CA LYS A 101 6.17 2.62 10.16
C LYS A 101 5.48 3.97 10.03
N ASP A 102 6.27 5.00 10.20
CA ASP A 102 5.81 6.38 10.08
C ASP A 102 5.83 6.80 8.61
N MET A 103 4.75 7.39 8.14
CA MET A 103 4.63 7.95 6.80
C MET A 103 4.58 9.48 6.84
N GLY A 104 5.16 10.08 7.86
CA GLY A 104 5.20 11.53 8.01
C GLY A 104 3.82 12.12 8.20
N THR A 105 3.48 13.11 7.39
CA THR A 105 2.22 13.82 7.51
C THR A 105 1.01 12.98 7.13
N TYR A 106 1.21 11.84 6.47
CA TYR A 106 0.09 10.97 6.08
C TYR A 106 -0.43 10.12 7.24
N GLY A 107 0.45 9.67 8.11
CA GLY A 107 0.09 8.81 9.22
C GLY A 107 1.08 7.69 9.41
N ARG A 108 0.58 6.54 9.84
CA ARG A 108 1.40 5.34 10.09
C ARG A 108 0.76 4.12 9.46
N TYR A 109 1.56 3.13 9.13
CA TYR A 109 1.03 1.90 8.56
C TYR A 109 1.78 0.67 9.07
N ALA A 110 1.16 -0.47 8.94
CA ALA A 110 1.79 -1.77 9.17
C ALA A 110 1.26 -2.76 8.15
N VAL A 111 2.09 -3.69 7.77
CA VAL A 111 1.70 -4.77 6.86
C VAL A 111 1.51 -6.03 7.69
N ILE A 112 0.38 -6.68 7.54
CA ILE A 112 0.05 -7.88 8.29
C ILE A 112 -0.23 -9.05 7.35
N ARG A 113 -0.07 -10.25 7.89
CA ARG A 113 -0.54 -11.48 7.24
C ARG A 113 -1.65 -12.05 8.10
N ASP A 114 -2.81 -12.27 7.50
CA ASP A 114 -3.94 -12.82 8.25
C ASP A 114 -3.78 -14.33 8.45
N PRO A 115 -4.65 -14.97 9.24
CA PRO A 115 -4.52 -16.41 9.50
C PRO A 115 -4.62 -17.30 8.25
N ALA A 116 -5.17 -16.79 7.17
CA ALA A 116 -5.23 -17.52 5.90
C ALA A 116 -3.96 -17.33 5.05
N GLY A 117 -3.06 -16.45 5.47
CA GLY A 117 -1.84 -16.15 4.74
C GLY A 117 -1.95 -14.97 3.80
N ALA A 118 -3.09 -14.29 3.76
CA ALA A 118 -3.26 -13.12 2.90
C ALA A 118 -2.62 -11.90 3.55
N VAL A 119 -2.04 -11.03 2.71
CA VAL A 119 -1.32 -9.85 3.17
C VAL A 119 -2.15 -8.60 2.88
N ALA A 120 -2.22 -7.72 3.85
CA ALA A 120 -2.89 -6.43 3.73
C ALA A 120 -2.14 -5.40 4.57
N ALA A 121 -2.35 -4.12 4.27
CA ALA A 121 -1.80 -3.04 5.08
C ALA A 121 -2.90 -2.42 5.92
N LEU A 122 -2.53 -2.03 7.13
CA LEU A 122 -3.37 -1.24 8.04
C LEU A 122 -2.81 0.17 8.06
N PHE A 123 -3.69 1.16 7.96
CA PHE A 123 -3.27 2.55 7.87
C PHE A 123 -4.02 3.38 8.91
N GLU A 124 -3.26 4.09 9.73
CA GLU A 124 -3.80 5.05 10.68
C GLU A 124 -3.49 6.45 10.17
N PRO A 125 -4.50 7.22 9.74
CA PRO A 125 -4.26 8.57 9.25
C PRO A 125 -3.70 9.48 10.34
N ALA A 126 -2.88 10.43 9.94
CA ALA A 126 -2.42 11.48 10.86
C ALA A 126 -3.59 12.39 11.23
N ASP A 127 -3.52 12.93 12.43
CA ASP A 127 -4.54 13.87 12.91
C ASP A 127 -4.50 15.21 12.17
#